data_3d356c3bd2a7333ad96f88b19d6b3a23
#
_entry.id   3d356c3bd2a7333ad96f88b19d6b3a23
#
_cell.length_a   1.000
_cell.length_b   1.000
_cell.length_c   1.000
_cell.angle_alpha   90.00
_cell.angle_beta   90.00
_cell.angle_gamma   90.00
#
_symmetry.space_group_name_H-M   'P 1'
#
loop_
_entity.id
_entity.type
_entity.pdbx_description
1 polymer ?
#
loop_
_entity_poly.entity_id
_entity_poly.type
_entity_poly.pdbx_seq_one_letter_code
_entity_poly.pdbx_strand_id
1 'polypeptide(L)'
;MREIIGIEAEAYFLPKTKKVIHKILEEEDIPFGTLAKNIDFRRDIGIEEIHITEELSSKLALRAVQQVISKAGILSSEIDLIIDFTSIPQDYIGPTWSAAGFIQKEINAHKAFCTAITVGGCSSYHFAMEAAYAIMSAEDNINRALLFAGDRTPNYNKTYYPITVSSDGGSALILKKKCERAVILAIDIISVGRLHDVWYVPGLGNRQSDGQMHLEKLLHMHCDMKKFNDGVIMINFTMFNRLIERVLKKAGKKKQDIDLFIYPTFSTWDQNYFCKSTGIPREKVYTQKLRERGHVQESDMIINYADALDEGLIKKGNLVMVLTNGAGFAWTAAIIRH
;
A
#
# COMPACT_ATOMS: atom_id res chain seq x y z
N MET A 1 14.68 22.24 15.59
CA MET A 1 14.03 20.98 15.99
C MET A 1 13.20 20.50 14.80
N ARG A 2 13.16 19.18 14.51
CA ARG A 2 12.22 18.67 13.50
C ARG A 2 10.79 18.92 13.96
N GLU A 3 9.90 19.34 13.04
CA GLU A 3 8.46 19.45 13.32
C GLU A 3 7.90 18.09 13.78
N ILE A 4 7.10 18.07 14.83
CA ILE A 4 6.42 16.86 15.26
C ILE A 4 5.20 16.67 14.36
N ILE A 5 5.25 15.66 13.51
CA ILE A 5 4.12 15.26 12.67
C ILE A 5 3.77 13.81 13.04
N GLY A 6 2.50 13.57 13.29
CA GLY A 6 1.99 12.25 13.65
C GLY A 6 0.70 11.91 12.93
N ILE A 7 0.30 10.64 13.06
CA ILE A 7 -0.97 10.12 12.55
C ILE A 7 -2.07 10.50 13.54
N GLU A 8 -3.00 11.39 13.12
CA GLU A 8 -4.18 11.80 13.90
C GLU A 8 -5.26 10.71 13.88
N ALA A 9 -5.52 10.14 12.70
CA ALA A 9 -6.46 9.05 12.51
C ALA A 9 -6.13 8.22 11.26
N GLU A 10 -6.62 6.99 11.24
CA GLU A 10 -6.59 6.04 10.13
C GLU A 10 -7.96 5.37 10.00
N ALA A 11 -8.36 5.03 8.78
CA ALA A 11 -9.56 4.25 8.50
C ALA A 11 -9.44 3.51 7.17
N TYR A 12 -10.28 2.51 6.99
CA TYR A 12 -10.37 1.77 5.74
C TYR A 12 -11.81 1.31 5.48
N PHE A 13 -12.09 0.98 4.24
CA PHE A 13 -13.35 0.38 3.81
C PHE A 13 -13.07 -0.87 2.98
N LEU A 14 -13.73 -1.98 3.31
CA LEU A 14 -13.73 -3.21 2.51
C LEU A 14 -15.15 -3.52 2.04
N PRO A 15 -15.35 -3.86 0.76
CA PRO A 15 -16.63 -4.35 0.27
C PRO A 15 -17.09 -5.58 1.03
N LYS A 16 -18.41 -5.74 1.19
CA LYS A 16 -18.96 -6.92 1.90
C LYS A 16 -18.91 -8.20 1.07
N THR A 17 -18.97 -8.08 -0.24
CA THR A 17 -18.95 -9.24 -1.15
C THR A 17 -17.56 -9.84 -1.19
N LYS A 18 -17.50 -11.16 -1.05
CA LYS A 18 -16.25 -11.93 -1.11
C LYS A 18 -16.31 -12.97 -2.22
N LYS A 19 -15.15 -13.31 -2.74
CA LYS A 19 -14.95 -14.38 -3.73
C LYS A 19 -13.87 -15.33 -3.26
N VAL A 20 -14.16 -16.62 -3.38
CA VAL A 20 -13.23 -17.69 -2.96
C VAL A 20 -12.09 -17.81 -3.96
N ILE A 21 -10.87 -17.94 -3.47
CA ILE A 21 -9.64 -17.89 -4.24
C ILE A 21 -9.55 -18.95 -5.34
N HIS A 22 -9.97 -20.20 -5.07
CA HIS A 22 -9.83 -21.27 -6.06
C HIS A 22 -10.66 -20.99 -7.33
N LYS A 23 -11.82 -20.34 -7.21
CA LYS A 23 -12.62 -19.92 -8.38
C LYS A 23 -11.91 -18.86 -9.21
N ILE A 24 -11.18 -17.94 -8.57
CA ILE A 24 -10.41 -16.91 -9.24
C ILE A 24 -9.26 -17.54 -10.03
N LEU A 25 -8.52 -18.45 -9.39
CA LEU A 25 -7.38 -19.11 -10.02
C LEU A 25 -7.79 -20.02 -11.18
N GLU A 26 -9.01 -20.59 -11.14
CA GLU A 26 -9.61 -21.34 -12.24
C GLU A 26 -10.04 -20.40 -13.38
N GLU A 27 -10.77 -19.34 -13.08
CA GLU A 27 -11.26 -18.37 -14.08
C GLU A 27 -10.11 -17.63 -14.80
N GLU A 28 -9.01 -17.34 -14.11
CA GLU A 28 -7.84 -16.67 -14.66
C GLU A 28 -6.80 -17.66 -15.25
N ASP A 29 -7.12 -18.95 -15.33
CA ASP A 29 -6.25 -20.02 -15.86
C ASP A 29 -4.81 -19.98 -15.28
N ILE A 30 -4.71 -19.77 -13.97
CA ILE A 30 -3.42 -19.70 -13.30
C ILE A 30 -2.76 -21.10 -13.29
N PRO A 31 -1.54 -21.23 -13.82
CA PRO A 31 -0.90 -22.51 -13.97
C PRO A 31 -0.62 -23.19 -12.62
N PHE A 32 -0.75 -24.51 -12.58
CA PHE A 32 -0.13 -25.30 -11.53
C PHE A 32 1.38 -25.30 -11.75
N GLY A 33 2.14 -24.96 -10.73
CA GLY A 33 3.59 -24.98 -10.86
C GLY A 33 4.33 -24.39 -9.68
N THR A 34 5.61 -24.64 -9.65
CA THR A 34 6.52 -24.15 -8.63
C THR A 34 7.15 -22.84 -9.07
N LEU A 35 7.01 -21.81 -8.25
CA LEU A 35 7.66 -20.50 -8.42
C LEU A 35 9.17 -20.56 -8.24
N ALA A 36 9.60 -21.37 -7.32
CA ALA A 36 10.96 -21.78 -7.05
C ALA A 36 10.91 -23.23 -6.58
N LYS A 37 12.05 -23.90 -6.47
CA LYS A 37 12.08 -25.25 -5.94
C LYS A 37 11.22 -25.35 -4.68
N ASN A 38 10.10 -26.08 -4.77
CA ASN A 38 9.18 -26.42 -3.67
C ASN A 38 8.09 -25.37 -3.32
N ILE A 39 7.89 -24.28 -4.07
CA ILE A 39 6.77 -23.35 -3.84
C ILE A 39 5.73 -23.55 -4.95
N ASP A 40 4.52 -23.93 -4.56
CA ASP A 40 3.34 -23.99 -5.43
C ASP A 40 2.43 -22.79 -5.14
N PHE A 41 2.16 -21.96 -6.16
CA PHE A 41 1.40 -20.72 -5.96
C PHE A 41 0.00 -20.99 -5.40
N ARG A 42 -0.72 -22.01 -5.91
CA ARG A 42 -2.09 -22.31 -5.46
C ARG A 42 -2.14 -22.80 -4.02
N ARG A 43 -1.15 -23.60 -3.61
CA ARG A 43 -1.07 -24.18 -2.26
C ARG A 43 -0.51 -23.18 -1.24
N ASP A 44 0.54 -22.46 -1.61
CA ASP A 44 1.39 -21.75 -0.67
C ASP A 44 1.04 -20.26 -0.54
N ILE A 45 0.07 -19.76 -1.33
CA ILE A 45 -0.39 -18.38 -1.26
C ILE A 45 -1.04 -18.05 0.11
N GLY A 46 -1.79 -19.01 0.68
CA GLY A 46 -2.40 -18.87 2.00
C GLY A 46 -3.62 -17.95 2.06
N ILE A 47 -4.11 -17.46 0.93
CA ILE A 47 -5.35 -16.68 0.81
C ILE A 47 -6.49 -17.64 0.49
N GLU A 48 -7.65 -17.50 1.15
CA GLU A 48 -8.84 -18.31 0.89
C GLU A 48 -9.94 -17.52 0.19
N GLU A 49 -10.08 -16.25 0.54
CA GLU A 49 -11.07 -15.35 -0.05
C GLU A 49 -10.55 -13.93 -0.14
N ILE A 50 -11.13 -13.17 -1.06
CA ILE A 50 -10.85 -11.74 -1.26
C ILE A 50 -12.15 -10.95 -1.31
N HIS A 51 -12.08 -9.67 -1.00
CA HIS A 51 -13.18 -8.73 -1.20
C HIS A 51 -13.23 -8.29 -2.67
N ILE A 52 -14.43 -8.24 -3.24
CA ILE A 52 -14.67 -7.79 -4.61
C ILE A 52 -15.83 -6.80 -4.69
N THR A 53 -15.81 -5.92 -5.67
CA THR A 53 -16.89 -4.95 -5.92
C THR A 53 -16.94 -4.49 -7.38
N GLU A 54 -18.10 -3.94 -7.77
CA GLU A 54 -18.27 -3.17 -9.00
C GLU A 54 -18.23 -1.64 -8.75
N GLU A 55 -18.10 -1.22 -7.49
CA GLU A 55 -17.94 0.21 -7.18
C GLU A 55 -16.61 0.75 -7.71
N LEU A 56 -16.60 2.00 -8.12
CA LEU A 56 -15.42 2.70 -8.63
C LEU A 56 -14.36 2.87 -7.52
N SER A 57 -13.08 2.85 -7.89
CA SER A 57 -11.94 3.07 -6.97
C SER A 57 -12.11 4.35 -6.14
N SER A 58 -12.54 5.45 -6.78
CA SER A 58 -12.79 6.71 -6.08
C SER A 58 -13.88 6.63 -5.01
N LYS A 59 -14.88 5.76 -5.21
CA LYS A 59 -15.95 5.57 -4.22
C LYS A 59 -15.49 4.76 -3.02
N LEU A 60 -14.62 3.76 -3.23
CA LEU A 60 -13.98 3.02 -2.14
C LEU A 60 -13.12 3.95 -1.28
N ALA A 61 -12.31 4.79 -1.94
CA ALA A 61 -11.53 5.83 -1.28
C ALA A 61 -12.42 6.79 -0.47
N LEU A 62 -13.51 7.30 -1.07
CA LEU A 62 -14.43 8.23 -0.42
C LEU A 62 -15.01 7.66 0.88
N ARG A 63 -15.39 6.36 0.88
CA ARG A 63 -15.90 5.70 2.09
C ARG A 63 -14.85 5.69 3.21
N ALA A 64 -13.60 5.35 2.90
CA ALA A 64 -12.51 5.38 3.86
C ALA A 64 -12.22 6.81 4.36
N VAL A 65 -12.23 7.79 3.46
CA VAL A 65 -12.04 9.21 3.78
C VAL A 65 -13.13 9.73 4.71
N GLN A 66 -14.40 9.42 4.45
CA GLN A 66 -15.50 9.81 5.34
C GLN A 66 -15.34 9.20 6.74
N GLN A 67 -14.91 7.95 6.81
CA GLN A 67 -14.65 7.27 8.09
C GLN A 67 -13.49 7.90 8.86
N VAL A 68 -12.37 8.23 8.19
CA VAL A 68 -11.21 8.82 8.87
C VAL A 68 -11.50 10.23 9.38
N ILE A 69 -12.25 11.04 8.64
CA ILE A 69 -12.70 12.38 9.08
C ILE A 69 -13.59 12.26 10.31
N SER A 70 -14.56 11.36 10.28
CA SER A 70 -15.43 11.06 11.42
C SER A 70 -14.64 10.57 12.64
N LYS A 71 -13.70 9.64 12.45
CA LYS A 71 -12.84 9.10 13.52
C LYS A 71 -11.94 10.17 14.13
N ALA A 72 -11.42 11.09 13.31
CA ALA A 72 -10.64 12.24 13.78
C ALA A 72 -11.48 13.30 14.50
N GLY A 73 -12.79 13.32 14.29
CA GLY A 73 -13.70 14.32 14.87
C GLY A 73 -13.44 15.74 14.35
N ILE A 74 -13.03 15.88 13.09
CA ILE A 74 -12.67 17.16 12.46
C ILE A 74 -13.69 17.59 11.41
N LEU A 75 -13.67 18.87 11.07
CA LEU A 75 -14.35 19.39 9.88
C LEU A 75 -13.46 19.20 8.66
N SER A 76 -14.04 18.87 7.51
CA SER A 76 -13.29 18.75 6.24
C SER A 76 -12.56 20.05 5.86
N SER A 77 -13.07 21.20 6.28
CA SER A 77 -12.43 22.51 6.10
C SER A 77 -11.10 22.68 6.86
N GLU A 78 -10.77 21.77 7.77
CA GLU A 78 -9.50 21.77 8.51
C GLU A 78 -8.40 20.97 7.78
N ILE A 79 -8.72 20.33 6.64
CA ILE A 79 -7.76 19.64 5.77
C ILE A 79 -7.13 20.68 4.85
N ASP A 80 -5.80 20.73 4.84
CA ASP A 80 -5.00 21.71 4.08
C ASP A 80 -4.35 21.08 2.83
N LEU A 81 -4.09 19.77 2.86
CA LEU A 81 -3.45 19.01 1.79
C LEU A 81 -4.17 17.67 1.59
N ILE A 82 -4.37 17.29 0.33
CA ILE A 82 -4.94 15.99 -0.06
C ILE A 82 -3.98 15.31 -1.03
N ILE A 83 -3.53 14.09 -0.70
CA ILE A 83 -2.65 13.28 -1.55
C ILE A 83 -3.33 11.94 -1.87
N ASP A 84 -3.58 11.71 -3.15
CA ASP A 84 -3.94 10.41 -3.67
C ASP A 84 -2.68 9.57 -3.91
N PHE A 85 -2.64 8.36 -3.33
CA PHE A 85 -1.53 7.43 -3.56
C PHE A 85 -1.95 6.11 -4.24
N THR A 86 -3.13 6.08 -4.84
CA THR A 86 -3.63 4.95 -5.64
C THR A 86 -2.71 4.69 -6.84
N SER A 87 -2.14 3.51 -6.96
CA SER A 87 -1.22 3.17 -8.07
C SER A 87 -1.82 2.27 -9.15
N ILE A 88 -2.94 1.62 -8.86
CA ILE A 88 -3.68 0.84 -9.86
C ILE A 88 -4.58 1.73 -10.73
N PRO A 89 -5.10 1.23 -11.86
CA PRO A 89 -5.98 2.01 -12.71
C PRO A 89 -7.17 2.58 -11.94
N GLN A 90 -7.31 3.91 -12.01
CA GLN A 90 -8.41 4.65 -11.40
C GLN A 90 -9.67 4.62 -12.30
N ASP A 91 -10.72 5.34 -11.90
CA ASP A 91 -11.98 5.43 -12.64
C ASP A 91 -11.79 5.83 -14.10
N TYR A 92 -10.83 6.72 -14.36
CA TYR A 92 -10.45 7.17 -15.70
C TYR A 92 -8.94 7.18 -15.86
N ILE A 93 -8.49 6.86 -17.05
CA ILE A 93 -7.10 6.99 -17.45
C ILE A 93 -6.98 8.24 -18.27
N GLY A 94 -6.39 9.27 -17.71
CA GLY A 94 -6.19 10.51 -18.45
C GLY A 94 -5.49 11.57 -17.61
N PRO A 95 -4.80 12.51 -18.26
CA PRO A 95 -4.00 13.51 -17.56
C PRO A 95 -4.84 14.58 -16.86
N THR A 96 -6.14 14.63 -17.10
CA THR A 96 -7.03 15.71 -16.62
C THR A 96 -7.98 15.28 -15.51
N TRP A 97 -8.17 13.99 -15.27
CA TRP A 97 -8.97 13.52 -14.14
C TRP A 97 -8.12 13.35 -12.90
N SER A 98 -8.68 13.71 -11.74
CA SER A 98 -7.99 13.66 -10.45
C SER A 98 -8.88 13.08 -9.36
N ALA A 99 -8.49 11.93 -8.80
CA ALA A 99 -9.17 11.38 -7.64
C ALA A 99 -9.06 12.30 -6.42
N ALA A 100 -7.93 12.97 -6.22
CA ALA A 100 -7.77 13.94 -5.14
C ALA A 100 -8.74 15.12 -5.29
N GLY A 101 -8.94 15.64 -6.52
CA GLY A 101 -9.93 16.68 -6.80
C GLY A 101 -11.37 16.19 -6.60
N PHE A 102 -11.68 14.95 -6.98
CA PHE A 102 -12.97 14.32 -6.70
C PHE A 102 -13.22 14.24 -5.19
N ILE A 103 -12.29 13.72 -4.40
CA ILE A 103 -12.40 13.64 -2.94
C ILE A 103 -12.56 15.02 -2.32
N GLN A 104 -11.73 16.01 -2.72
CA GLN A 104 -11.83 17.39 -2.26
C GLN A 104 -13.26 17.93 -2.39
N LYS A 105 -13.85 17.77 -3.58
CA LYS A 105 -15.22 18.20 -3.89
C LYS A 105 -16.26 17.46 -3.04
N GLU A 106 -16.17 16.14 -2.95
CA GLU A 106 -17.17 15.32 -2.24
C GLU A 106 -17.19 15.57 -0.72
N ILE A 107 -16.03 15.89 -0.12
CA ILE A 107 -15.94 16.21 1.32
C ILE A 107 -16.02 17.71 1.60
N ASN A 108 -16.15 18.57 0.59
CA ASN A 108 -16.16 20.04 0.71
C ASN A 108 -14.88 20.64 1.37
N ALA A 109 -13.71 20.05 1.11
CA ALA A 109 -12.42 20.54 1.61
C ALA A 109 -11.83 21.64 0.70
N HIS A 110 -12.58 22.71 0.44
CA HIS A 110 -12.33 23.69 -0.63
C HIS A 110 -10.98 24.40 -0.57
N LYS A 111 -10.37 24.53 0.61
CA LYS A 111 -9.06 25.17 0.79
C LYS A 111 -7.89 24.22 0.60
N ALA A 112 -8.13 22.91 0.62
CA ALA A 112 -7.06 21.93 0.51
C ALA A 112 -6.43 21.98 -0.89
N PHE A 113 -5.12 21.97 -0.92
CA PHE A 113 -4.40 21.75 -2.18
C PHE A 113 -4.32 20.24 -2.48
N CYS A 114 -4.53 19.86 -3.74
CA CYS A 114 -4.65 18.46 -4.16
C CYS A 114 -3.46 18.03 -5.02
N THR A 115 -2.92 16.84 -4.77
CA THR A 115 -1.90 16.22 -5.60
C THR A 115 -2.04 14.70 -5.59
N ALA A 116 -1.20 14.00 -6.38
CA ALA A 116 -1.16 12.54 -6.43
C ALA A 116 0.29 12.04 -6.51
N ILE A 117 0.53 10.87 -5.91
CA ILE A 117 1.78 10.12 -6.00
C ILE A 117 1.42 8.68 -6.30
N THR A 118 1.28 8.37 -7.57
CA THR A 118 0.69 7.13 -8.08
C THR A 118 1.71 6.14 -8.64
N VAL A 119 3.00 6.44 -8.57
CA VAL A 119 4.08 5.59 -9.09
C VAL A 119 4.87 4.97 -7.95
N GLY A 120 4.95 3.65 -7.91
CA GLY A 120 5.67 2.92 -6.87
C GLY A 120 4.92 1.70 -6.34
N GLY A 121 3.76 1.35 -6.93
CA GLY A 121 2.93 0.25 -6.46
C GLY A 121 2.62 0.40 -4.97
N CYS A 122 2.62 -0.69 -4.21
CA CYS A 122 2.34 -0.66 -2.77
C CYS A 122 3.28 0.24 -1.94
N SER A 123 4.40 0.71 -2.52
CA SER A 123 5.30 1.69 -1.89
C SER A 123 4.76 3.13 -1.94
N SER A 124 3.75 3.43 -2.78
CA SER A 124 3.16 4.77 -2.93
C SER A 124 2.67 5.35 -1.61
N TYR A 125 2.21 4.50 -0.68
CA TYR A 125 1.85 4.89 0.68
C TYR A 125 2.97 5.68 1.39
N HIS A 126 4.20 5.16 1.40
CA HIS A 126 5.31 5.83 2.08
C HIS A 126 5.85 7.02 1.26
N PHE A 127 5.75 6.98 -0.07
CA PHE A 127 6.07 8.14 -0.90
C PHE A 127 5.14 9.31 -0.58
N ALA A 128 3.83 9.05 -0.48
CA ALA A 128 2.84 10.06 -0.10
C ALA A 128 3.07 10.57 1.34
N MET A 129 3.40 9.67 2.27
CA MET A 129 3.71 10.03 3.65
C MET A 129 4.95 10.94 3.74
N GLU A 130 6.05 10.62 3.03
CA GLU A 130 7.27 11.43 3.00
C GLU A 130 7.03 12.79 2.34
N ALA A 131 6.28 12.82 1.24
CA ALA A 131 5.92 14.08 0.58
C ALA A 131 5.05 14.97 1.48
N ALA A 132 4.02 14.39 2.11
CA ALA A 132 3.18 15.13 3.07
C ALA A 132 4.03 15.66 4.24
N TYR A 133 4.91 14.81 4.81
CA TYR A 133 5.81 15.22 5.89
C TYR A 133 6.71 16.38 5.47
N ALA A 134 7.31 16.32 4.27
CA ALA A 134 8.18 17.38 3.75
C ALA A 134 7.41 18.70 3.51
N ILE A 135 6.24 18.62 2.86
CA ILE A 135 5.39 19.79 2.60
C ILE A 135 4.93 20.42 3.92
N MET A 136 4.40 19.63 4.84
CA MET A 136 3.95 20.11 6.15
C MET A 136 5.10 20.72 6.95
N SER A 137 6.32 20.20 6.83
CA SER A 137 7.48 20.77 7.53
C SER A 137 7.98 22.08 6.93
N ALA A 138 7.74 22.31 5.63
CA ALA A 138 8.18 23.51 4.91
C ALA A 138 7.16 24.65 4.95
N GLU A 139 5.86 24.32 5.02
CA GLU A 139 4.75 25.26 4.88
C GLU A 139 3.99 25.42 6.21
N ASP A 140 4.11 26.59 6.84
CA ASP A 140 3.50 26.85 8.17
C ASP A 140 1.98 26.74 8.16
N ASN A 141 1.33 27.05 7.05
CA ASN A 141 -0.13 27.01 6.89
C ASN A 141 -0.70 25.62 6.60
N ILE A 142 0.13 24.60 6.34
CA ILE A 142 -0.29 23.22 6.13
C ILE A 142 -0.20 22.45 7.46
N ASN A 143 -1.31 22.30 8.15
CA ASN A 143 -1.40 21.67 9.46
C ASN A 143 -1.91 20.23 9.41
N ARG A 144 -2.82 19.91 8.46
CA ARG A 144 -3.38 18.58 8.25
C ARG A 144 -3.28 18.15 6.80
N ALA A 145 -2.80 16.92 6.60
CA ALA A 145 -2.76 16.26 5.30
C ALA A 145 -3.62 14.99 5.34
N LEU A 146 -4.54 14.87 4.39
CA LEU A 146 -5.31 13.66 4.10
C LEU A 146 -4.60 12.87 3.00
N LEU A 147 -4.21 11.65 3.30
CA LEU A 147 -3.66 10.68 2.35
C LEU A 147 -4.69 9.57 2.14
N PHE A 148 -4.93 9.15 0.91
CA PHE A 148 -5.90 8.09 0.63
C PHE A 148 -5.52 7.27 -0.60
N ALA A 149 -6.05 6.03 -0.66
CA ALA A 149 -6.08 5.18 -1.84
C ALA A 149 -7.44 4.50 -1.99
N GLY A 150 -7.79 4.20 -3.25
CA GLY A 150 -8.93 3.38 -3.60
C GLY A 150 -8.47 2.27 -4.54
N ASP A 151 -8.41 1.05 -4.03
CA ASP A 151 -7.80 -0.09 -4.68
C ASP A 151 -8.88 -1.01 -5.25
N ARG A 152 -9.01 -1.02 -6.56
CA ARG A 152 -9.89 -1.93 -7.29
C ARG A 152 -9.19 -2.46 -8.53
N THR A 153 -9.02 -3.76 -8.59
CA THR A 153 -8.57 -4.43 -9.83
C THR A 153 -9.78 -5.01 -10.57
N PRO A 154 -9.73 -5.11 -11.91
CA PRO A 154 -10.79 -5.77 -12.66
C PRO A 154 -11.05 -7.17 -12.15
N ASN A 155 -12.33 -7.60 -12.13
CA ASN A 155 -12.73 -8.90 -11.59
C ASN A 155 -12.17 -10.11 -12.35
N TYR A 156 -11.69 -9.91 -13.57
CA TYR A 156 -11.03 -10.92 -14.43
C TYR A 156 -9.49 -10.86 -14.35
N ASN A 157 -8.92 -10.02 -13.48
CA ASN A 157 -7.47 -9.87 -13.33
C ASN A 157 -7.12 -9.57 -11.87
N LYS A 158 -7.47 -10.50 -10.98
CA LYS A 158 -7.20 -10.37 -9.55
C LYS A 158 -5.84 -10.94 -9.15
N THR A 159 -5.27 -11.81 -9.98
CA THR A 159 -4.03 -12.51 -9.64
C THR A 159 -2.81 -11.69 -10.05
N TYR A 160 -2.01 -11.32 -9.08
CA TYR A 160 -0.66 -10.78 -9.26
C TYR A 160 0.34 -11.92 -9.18
N TYR A 161 0.31 -12.77 -10.22
CA TYR A 161 1.23 -13.90 -10.29
C TYR A 161 2.69 -13.42 -10.39
N PRO A 162 3.63 -13.97 -9.64
CA PRO A 162 3.53 -15.14 -8.77
C PRO A 162 3.44 -14.82 -7.26
N ILE A 163 2.98 -13.65 -6.85
CA ILE A 163 3.12 -13.19 -5.46
C ILE A 163 1.84 -13.31 -4.66
N THR A 164 0.69 -12.85 -5.20
CA THR A 164 -0.53 -12.64 -4.41
C THR A 164 -1.78 -12.57 -5.27
N VAL A 165 -2.92 -12.44 -4.61
CA VAL A 165 -4.21 -12.12 -5.23
C VAL A 165 -4.76 -10.85 -4.65
N SER A 166 -5.19 -9.95 -5.55
CA SER A 166 -5.70 -8.63 -5.24
C SER A 166 -7.10 -8.68 -4.65
N SER A 167 -7.32 -7.86 -3.66
CA SER A 167 -8.61 -7.58 -3.03
C SER A 167 -8.98 -6.12 -3.24
N ASP A 168 -10.27 -5.81 -3.27
CA ASP A 168 -10.75 -4.45 -3.42
C ASP A 168 -10.96 -3.79 -2.06
N GLY A 169 -10.66 -2.48 -1.98
CA GLY A 169 -10.84 -1.71 -0.76
C GLY A 169 -10.45 -0.25 -0.93
N GLY A 170 -10.54 0.49 0.14
CA GLY A 170 -10.03 1.86 0.22
C GLY A 170 -9.47 2.15 1.59
N SER A 171 -8.50 3.03 1.66
CA SER A 171 -7.88 3.45 2.91
C SER A 171 -7.65 4.95 2.96
N ALA A 172 -7.58 5.49 4.18
CA ALA A 172 -7.29 6.89 4.40
C ALA A 172 -6.55 7.10 5.73
N LEU A 173 -5.69 8.10 5.74
CA LEU A 173 -4.84 8.50 6.86
C LEU A 173 -4.84 10.02 6.98
N ILE A 174 -4.94 10.56 8.19
CA ILE A 174 -4.74 11.98 8.47
C ILE A 174 -3.44 12.17 9.23
N LEU A 175 -2.53 12.93 8.64
CA LEU A 175 -1.33 13.44 9.31
C LEU A 175 -1.63 14.84 9.86
N LYS A 176 -1.05 15.14 11.04
CA LYS A 176 -1.21 16.44 11.70
C LYS A 176 0.08 16.90 12.35
N LYS A 177 0.37 18.22 12.25
CA LYS A 177 1.42 18.86 13.04
C LYS A 177 1.08 18.81 14.53
N LYS A 178 2.12 18.70 15.34
CA LYS A 178 2.02 18.66 16.82
C LYS A 178 1.09 17.55 17.33
N CYS A 179 0.98 16.43 16.57
CA CYS A 179 0.23 15.26 16.96
C CYS A 179 1.16 14.25 17.64
N GLU A 180 0.90 13.96 18.92
CA GLU A 180 1.71 13.05 19.74
C GLU A 180 1.12 11.64 19.82
N ARG A 181 -0.04 11.38 19.22
CA ARG A 181 -0.71 10.06 19.26
C ARG A 181 0.14 8.96 18.61
N ALA A 182 0.72 9.25 17.45
CA ALA A 182 1.48 8.30 16.64
C ALA A 182 2.52 9.07 15.83
N VAL A 183 3.65 9.41 16.46
CA VAL A 183 4.67 10.30 15.91
C VAL A 183 5.52 9.57 14.88
N ILE A 184 5.66 10.13 13.69
CA ILE A 184 6.56 9.64 12.64
C ILE A 184 8.00 10.02 13.02
N LEU A 185 8.81 9.03 13.39
CA LEU A 185 10.21 9.24 13.77
C LEU A 185 11.15 9.26 12.55
N ALA A 186 10.89 8.41 11.57
CA ALA A 186 11.68 8.32 10.35
C ALA A 186 10.87 7.65 9.24
N ILE A 187 11.14 8.06 8.00
CA ILE A 187 10.73 7.38 6.78
C ILE A 187 11.99 7.16 5.95
N ASP A 188 12.11 6.00 5.30
CA ASP A 188 13.21 5.74 4.38
C ASP A 188 12.76 4.95 3.14
N ILE A 189 13.42 5.22 2.02
CA ILE A 189 13.02 4.73 0.71
C ILE A 189 14.29 4.29 -0.04
N ILE A 190 14.22 3.11 -0.68
CA ILE A 190 15.24 2.60 -1.58
C ILE A 190 14.58 2.26 -2.90
N SER A 191 14.99 2.89 -3.99
CA SER A 191 14.51 2.60 -5.34
C SER A 191 15.58 1.92 -6.18
N VAL A 192 15.18 0.95 -7.02
CA VAL A 192 16.07 0.20 -7.92
C VAL A 192 15.53 0.32 -9.35
N GLY A 193 15.93 1.36 -10.05
CA GLY A 193 15.40 1.74 -11.37
C GLY A 193 15.57 0.69 -12.47
N ARG A 194 16.56 -0.23 -12.39
CA ARG A 194 16.71 -1.33 -13.33
C ARG A 194 15.54 -2.33 -13.33
N LEU A 195 14.66 -2.26 -12.33
CA LEU A 195 13.47 -3.11 -12.17
C LEU A 195 12.17 -2.41 -12.55
N HIS A 196 12.24 -1.25 -13.23
CA HIS A 196 11.10 -0.38 -13.55
C HIS A 196 10.03 -1.04 -14.42
N ASP A 197 10.39 -2.06 -15.17
CA ASP A 197 9.57 -2.74 -16.17
C ASP A 197 9.33 -4.24 -15.88
N VAL A 198 9.46 -4.65 -14.60
CA VAL A 198 9.15 -6.02 -14.19
C VAL A 198 7.64 -6.28 -14.27
N TRP A 199 6.83 -5.33 -13.80
CA TRP A 199 5.38 -5.33 -13.96
C TRP A 199 4.92 -4.09 -14.70
N TYR A 200 4.03 -4.28 -15.66
CA TYR A 200 3.36 -3.20 -16.39
C TYR A 200 2.05 -3.70 -17.02
N VAL A 201 1.18 -2.78 -17.38
CA VAL A 201 -0.04 -3.05 -18.13
C VAL A 201 0.20 -2.66 -19.59
N PRO A 202 0.36 -3.63 -20.52
CA PRO A 202 0.79 -3.33 -21.88
C PRO A 202 -0.11 -2.38 -22.67
N GLY A 203 -1.42 -2.41 -22.37
CA GLY A 203 -2.41 -1.64 -23.09
C GLY A 203 -2.51 -0.15 -22.73
N LEU A 204 -1.76 0.30 -21.71
CA LEU A 204 -1.86 1.64 -21.18
C LEU A 204 -0.55 2.40 -21.41
N GLY A 205 -0.42 3.09 -22.54
CA GLY A 205 0.76 3.94 -22.78
C GLY A 205 1.14 4.13 -24.24
N ASN A 206 2.15 4.96 -24.50
CA ASN A 206 2.58 5.36 -25.83
C ASN A 206 3.42 4.29 -26.58
N ARG A 207 3.63 3.11 -25.99
CA ARG A 207 4.41 2.03 -26.65
C ARG A 207 3.61 1.24 -27.68
N GLN A 208 2.30 1.46 -27.81
CA GLN A 208 1.50 0.85 -28.88
C GLN A 208 1.78 1.60 -30.18
N SER A 209 2.56 0.98 -31.04
CA SER A 209 2.98 1.55 -32.32
C SER A 209 2.00 1.32 -33.48
N ASP A 210 0.99 0.45 -33.29
CA ASP A 210 0.06 0.02 -34.35
C ASP A 210 -1.25 0.80 -34.37
N GLY A 211 -1.47 1.72 -33.43
CA GLY A 211 -2.69 2.52 -33.32
C GLY A 211 -3.95 1.71 -32.99
N GLN A 212 -3.82 0.40 -32.76
CA GLN A 212 -4.94 -0.47 -32.38
C GLN A 212 -4.95 -0.67 -30.87
N MET A 213 -6.04 -0.25 -30.26
CA MET A 213 -6.28 -0.47 -28.84
C MET A 213 -6.83 -1.90 -28.65
N HIS A 214 -5.96 -2.80 -28.19
CA HIS A 214 -6.37 -4.17 -27.84
C HIS A 214 -7.04 -4.15 -26.46
N LEU A 215 -8.35 -3.89 -26.43
CA LEU A 215 -9.13 -3.77 -25.20
C LEU A 215 -9.01 -5.00 -24.29
N GLU A 216 -8.86 -6.18 -24.88
CA GLU A 216 -8.63 -7.43 -24.15
C GLU A 216 -7.28 -7.50 -23.42
N LYS A 217 -6.30 -6.69 -23.83
CA LYS A 217 -4.97 -6.62 -23.19
C LYS A 217 -4.82 -5.43 -22.23
N LEU A 218 -5.78 -4.51 -22.23
CA LEU A 218 -5.68 -3.21 -21.57
C LEU A 218 -5.53 -3.28 -20.06
N LEU A 219 -5.94 -4.38 -19.43
CA LEU A 219 -6.03 -4.46 -17.98
C LEU A 219 -5.36 -5.72 -17.41
N HIS A 220 -4.63 -6.48 -18.24
CA HIS A 220 -3.84 -7.60 -17.76
C HIS A 220 -2.45 -7.15 -17.33
N MET A 221 -2.15 -7.39 -16.07
CA MET A 221 -0.81 -7.17 -15.54
C MET A 221 0.17 -8.16 -16.18
N HIS A 222 1.17 -7.64 -16.87
CA HIS A 222 2.27 -8.43 -17.38
C HIS A 222 3.40 -8.46 -16.35
N CYS A 223 3.94 -9.66 -16.10
CA CYS A 223 5.14 -9.86 -15.30
C CYS A 223 6.27 -10.43 -16.18
N ASP A 224 7.38 -9.72 -16.31
CA ASP A 224 8.60 -10.29 -16.85
C ASP A 224 9.19 -11.27 -15.83
N MET A 225 8.83 -12.55 -15.96
CA MET A 225 9.22 -13.60 -15.01
C MET A 225 10.74 -13.77 -14.91
N LYS A 226 11.50 -13.50 -15.97
CA LYS A 226 12.96 -13.56 -15.91
C LYS A 226 13.51 -12.44 -15.04
N LYS A 227 13.11 -11.19 -15.28
CA LYS A 227 13.51 -10.06 -14.45
C LYS A 227 13.00 -10.17 -13.01
N PHE A 228 11.81 -10.74 -12.82
CA PHE A 228 11.28 -10.99 -11.49
C PHE A 228 12.18 -11.97 -10.73
N ASN A 229 12.49 -13.13 -11.29
CA ASN A 229 13.31 -14.14 -10.63
C ASN A 229 14.77 -13.68 -10.45
N ASP A 230 15.41 -13.20 -11.50
CA ASP A 230 16.83 -12.82 -11.49
C ASP A 230 17.08 -11.46 -10.83
N GLY A 231 16.07 -10.61 -10.78
CA GLY A 231 16.15 -9.26 -10.23
C GLY A 231 15.47 -9.11 -8.88
N VAL A 232 14.13 -9.23 -8.84
CA VAL A 232 13.36 -8.94 -7.62
C VAL A 232 13.62 -9.97 -6.53
N ILE A 233 13.40 -11.26 -6.81
CA ILE A 233 13.55 -12.34 -5.83
C ILE A 233 14.96 -12.36 -5.24
N MET A 234 15.99 -12.22 -6.09
CA MET A 234 17.39 -12.28 -5.65
C MET A 234 17.79 -11.15 -4.70
N ILE A 235 17.18 -9.98 -4.82
CA ILE A 235 17.58 -8.82 -4.01
C ILE A 235 16.56 -8.42 -2.93
N ASN A 236 15.32 -8.92 -3.02
CA ASN A 236 14.20 -8.44 -2.20
C ASN A 236 14.58 -8.36 -0.71
N PHE A 237 15.12 -9.43 -0.17
CA PHE A 237 15.42 -9.51 1.26
C PHE A 237 16.70 -8.78 1.65
N THR A 238 17.67 -8.68 0.74
CA THR A 238 18.84 -7.81 0.94
C THR A 238 18.38 -6.35 1.02
N MET A 239 17.41 -5.96 0.18
CA MET A 239 16.84 -4.61 0.21
C MET A 239 16.04 -4.35 1.49
N PHE A 240 15.24 -5.32 1.98
CA PHE A 240 14.55 -5.16 3.25
C PHE A 240 15.54 -5.03 4.42
N ASN A 241 16.58 -5.87 4.52
CA ASN A 241 17.57 -5.74 5.58
C ASN A 241 18.26 -4.36 5.53
N ARG A 242 18.69 -3.93 4.35
CA ARG A 242 19.29 -2.60 4.15
C ARG A 242 18.35 -1.46 4.51
N LEU A 243 17.07 -1.56 4.14
CA LEU A 243 16.05 -0.58 4.47
C LEU A 243 15.83 -0.48 5.98
N ILE A 244 15.67 -1.64 6.64
CA ILE A 244 15.49 -1.73 8.10
C ILE A 244 16.67 -1.06 8.82
N GLU A 245 17.90 -1.38 8.43
CA GLU A 245 19.09 -0.75 9.01
C GLU A 245 19.10 0.78 8.83
N ARG A 246 18.76 1.25 7.63
CA ARG A 246 18.76 2.68 7.30
C ARG A 246 17.69 3.45 8.07
N VAL A 247 16.46 2.94 8.12
CA VAL A 247 15.35 3.63 8.80
C VAL A 247 15.57 3.63 10.33
N LEU A 248 16.12 2.53 10.89
CA LEU A 248 16.51 2.46 12.30
C LEU A 248 17.58 3.48 12.63
N LYS A 249 18.63 3.59 11.80
CA LYS A 249 19.67 4.60 11.96
C LYS A 249 19.11 6.03 11.93
N LYS A 250 18.20 6.33 10.99
CA LYS A 250 17.50 7.62 10.92
C LYS A 250 16.72 7.95 12.20
N ALA A 251 16.06 6.95 12.78
CA ALA A 251 15.29 7.09 14.02
C ALA A 251 16.13 7.05 15.30
N GLY A 252 17.42 6.73 15.23
CA GLY A 252 18.28 6.50 16.40
C GLY A 252 17.83 5.30 17.23
N LYS A 253 17.34 4.23 16.58
CA LYS A 253 16.78 3.03 17.18
C LYS A 253 17.52 1.77 16.74
N LYS A 254 17.30 0.68 17.47
CA LYS A 254 17.80 -0.67 17.16
C LYS A 254 16.61 -1.57 16.78
N LYS A 255 16.88 -2.65 16.05
CA LYS A 255 15.85 -3.61 15.61
C LYS A 255 15.06 -4.22 16.78
N GLN A 256 15.71 -4.48 17.91
CA GLN A 256 15.09 -5.00 19.12
C GLN A 256 14.12 -4.03 19.79
N ASP A 257 14.26 -2.72 19.53
CA ASP A 257 13.39 -1.68 20.08
C ASP A 257 12.01 -1.66 19.38
N ILE A 258 11.90 -2.33 18.22
CA ILE A 258 10.64 -2.42 17.49
C ILE A 258 9.74 -3.49 18.12
N ASP A 259 8.56 -3.06 18.55
CA ASP A 259 7.57 -3.92 19.18
C ASP A 259 6.75 -4.71 18.14
N LEU A 260 6.37 -4.06 17.02
CA LEU A 260 5.55 -4.65 15.96
C LEU A 260 6.00 -4.19 14.57
N PHE A 261 6.00 -5.12 13.61
CA PHE A 261 6.23 -4.87 12.20
C PHE A 261 4.92 -5.05 11.43
N ILE A 262 4.45 -4.01 10.77
CA ILE A 262 3.30 -4.07 9.85
C ILE A 262 3.84 -4.40 8.47
N TYR A 263 3.43 -5.54 7.93
CA TYR A 263 3.90 -6.10 6.67
C TYR A 263 2.72 -6.34 5.71
N PRO A 264 2.90 -6.26 4.38
CA PRO A 264 1.81 -6.48 3.42
C PRO A 264 1.24 -7.90 3.48
N THR A 265 0.00 -8.03 3.08
CA THR A 265 -0.72 -9.31 2.97
C THR A 265 -0.49 -9.97 1.60
N PHE A 266 0.79 -10.20 1.21
CA PHE A 266 1.11 -10.80 -0.09
C PHE A 266 0.76 -12.30 -0.15
N SER A 267 1.46 -13.12 0.63
CA SER A 267 1.24 -14.57 0.71
C SER A 267 1.91 -15.17 1.95
N THR A 268 1.51 -16.37 2.33
CA THR A 268 2.12 -17.07 3.47
C THR A 268 3.60 -17.36 3.23
N TRP A 269 3.98 -17.78 2.01
CA TRP A 269 5.37 -18.05 1.71
C TRP A 269 6.24 -16.80 1.75
N ASP A 270 5.75 -15.66 1.24
CA ASP A 270 6.47 -14.39 1.27
C ASP A 270 6.71 -13.91 2.71
N GLN A 271 5.68 -13.97 3.56
CA GLN A 271 5.79 -13.63 4.98
C GLN A 271 6.80 -14.50 5.72
N ASN A 272 6.75 -15.82 5.49
CA ASN A 272 7.68 -16.77 6.11
C ASN A 272 9.10 -16.52 5.65
N TYR A 273 9.29 -16.23 4.37
CA TYR A 273 10.59 -15.92 3.80
C TYR A 273 11.12 -14.57 4.31
N PHE A 274 10.27 -13.56 4.44
CA PHE A 274 10.62 -12.27 5.06
C PHE A 274 11.13 -12.47 6.49
N CYS A 275 10.39 -13.17 7.34
CA CYS A 275 10.81 -13.46 8.72
C CYS A 275 12.15 -14.20 8.77
N LYS A 276 12.30 -15.26 7.96
CA LYS A 276 13.53 -16.05 7.91
C LYS A 276 14.75 -15.24 7.45
N SER A 277 14.59 -14.40 6.44
CA SER A 277 15.70 -13.64 5.84
C SER A 277 16.09 -12.40 6.63
N THR A 278 15.15 -11.79 7.37
CA THR A 278 15.41 -10.61 8.20
C THR A 278 15.74 -10.97 9.65
N GLY A 279 15.47 -12.22 10.06
CA GLY A 279 15.60 -12.65 11.45
C GLY A 279 14.60 -11.97 12.40
N ILE A 280 13.48 -11.44 11.85
CA ILE A 280 12.39 -10.88 12.66
C ILE A 280 11.49 -12.04 13.11
N PRO A 281 11.22 -12.17 14.42
CA PRO A 281 10.31 -13.19 14.92
C PRO A 281 8.90 -13.08 14.32
N ARG A 282 8.30 -14.20 13.96
CA ARG A 282 6.99 -14.24 13.28
C ARG A 282 5.89 -13.56 14.10
N GLU A 283 5.94 -13.71 15.42
CA GLU A 283 5.00 -13.11 16.36
C GLU A 283 5.07 -11.57 16.43
N LYS A 284 6.17 -10.99 15.95
CA LYS A 284 6.34 -9.54 15.82
C LYS A 284 5.85 -9.00 14.46
N VAL A 285 5.44 -9.84 13.52
CA VAL A 285 4.98 -9.42 12.19
C VAL A 285 3.46 -9.55 12.10
N TYR A 286 2.77 -8.44 11.91
CA TYR A 286 1.33 -8.43 11.73
C TYR A 286 0.95 -8.85 10.31
N THR A 287 0.21 -9.94 10.20
CA THR A 287 -0.27 -10.52 8.94
C THR A 287 -1.50 -11.40 9.18
N GLN A 288 -2.27 -11.13 10.21
CA GLN A 288 -3.28 -12.07 10.74
C GLN A 288 -4.46 -12.27 9.79
N LYS A 289 -4.81 -11.26 9.00
CA LYS A 289 -5.98 -11.27 8.12
C LYS A 289 -5.69 -11.71 6.67
N LEU A 290 -4.50 -12.22 6.37
CA LEU A 290 -4.11 -12.66 5.03
C LEU A 290 -5.13 -13.62 4.43
N ARG A 291 -5.55 -14.64 5.21
CA ARG A 291 -6.38 -15.73 4.77
C ARG A 291 -7.75 -15.27 4.26
N GLU A 292 -8.38 -14.34 4.97
CA GLU A 292 -9.75 -13.89 4.76
C GLU A 292 -9.89 -12.58 3.99
N ARG A 293 -8.77 -11.98 3.57
CA ARG A 293 -8.76 -10.65 2.96
C ARG A 293 -7.99 -10.60 1.63
N GLY A 294 -6.85 -11.29 1.54
CA GLY A 294 -5.92 -11.11 0.41
C GLY A 294 -5.21 -9.77 0.47
N HIS A 295 -4.62 -9.36 -0.67
CA HIS A 295 -3.80 -8.16 -0.79
C HIS A 295 -4.61 -6.96 -1.30
N VAL A 296 -4.83 -5.95 -0.46
CA VAL A 296 -5.51 -4.70 -0.82
C VAL A 296 -4.50 -3.64 -1.25
N GLN A 297 -3.57 -4.01 -2.11
CA GLN A 297 -2.59 -3.13 -2.76
C GLN A 297 -1.91 -2.16 -1.76
N GLU A 298 -1.88 -0.87 -2.12
CA GLU A 298 -1.30 0.21 -1.30
C GLU A 298 -2.01 0.40 0.03
N SER A 299 -3.29 0.03 0.10
CA SER A 299 -4.11 0.14 1.32
C SER A 299 -3.72 -0.84 2.42
N ASP A 300 -3.02 -1.94 2.11
CA ASP A 300 -2.61 -2.95 3.11
C ASP A 300 -1.94 -2.35 4.35
N MET A 301 -1.08 -1.34 4.14
CA MET A 301 -0.33 -0.75 5.24
C MET A 301 -1.23 -0.05 6.24
N ILE A 302 -2.20 0.74 5.76
CA ILE A 302 -3.17 1.43 6.63
C ILE A 302 -4.14 0.43 7.25
N ILE A 303 -4.60 -0.56 6.48
CA ILE A 303 -5.54 -1.58 6.95
C ILE A 303 -4.91 -2.41 8.07
N ASN A 304 -3.72 -2.97 7.83
CA ASN A 304 -3.03 -3.80 8.82
C ASN A 304 -2.63 -3.00 10.08
N TYR A 305 -2.28 -1.73 9.90
CA TYR A 305 -1.97 -0.83 11.01
C TYR A 305 -3.22 -0.53 11.84
N ALA A 306 -4.36 -0.23 11.19
CA ALA A 306 -5.63 0.02 11.87
C ALA A 306 -6.13 -1.22 12.62
N ASP A 307 -6.07 -2.40 11.99
CA ASP A 307 -6.44 -3.66 12.64
C ASP A 307 -5.56 -3.94 13.86
N ALA A 308 -4.24 -3.75 13.76
CA ALA A 308 -3.34 -3.97 14.88
C ALA A 308 -3.61 -3.02 16.07
N LEU A 309 -4.09 -1.80 15.78
CA LEU A 309 -4.57 -0.86 16.81
C LEU A 309 -5.88 -1.35 17.45
N ASP A 310 -6.86 -1.73 16.63
CA ASP A 310 -8.18 -2.17 17.10
C ASP A 310 -8.10 -3.50 17.87
N GLU A 311 -7.16 -4.37 17.53
CA GLU A 311 -6.84 -5.61 18.25
C GLU A 311 -6.01 -5.38 19.54
N GLY A 312 -5.61 -4.13 19.81
CA GLY A 312 -4.84 -3.77 21.00
C GLY A 312 -3.39 -4.26 21.00
N LEU A 313 -2.86 -4.62 19.83
CA LEU A 313 -1.46 -5.03 19.66
C LEU A 313 -0.51 -3.84 19.68
N ILE A 314 -0.99 -2.67 19.30
CA ILE A 314 -0.25 -1.41 19.37
C ILE A 314 -0.72 -0.62 20.59
N LYS A 315 0.20 -0.33 21.51
CA LYS A 315 -0.08 0.36 22.78
C LYS A 315 0.76 1.63 22.89
N LYS A 316 0.35 2.52 23.79
CA LYS A 316 1.13 3.73 24.11
C LYS A 316 2.56 3.37 24.50
N GLY A 317 3.54 4.03 23.91
CA GLY A 317 4.95 3.78 24.07
C GLY A 317 5.56 2.81 23.06
N ASN A 318 4.76 2.03 22.33
CA ASN A 318 5.28 1.09 21.36
C ASN A 318 5.93 1.80 20.16
N LEU A 319 6.96 1.14 19.63
CA LEU A 319 7.58 1.46 18.36
C LEU A 319 7.10 0.48 17.29
N VAL A 320 6.45 1.00 16.26
CA VAL A 320 5.90 0.23 15.15
C VAL A 320 6.69 0.56 13.89
N MET A 321 7.15 -0.45 13.17
CA MET A 321 7.73 -0.29 11.85
C MET A 321 6.72 -0.75 10.79
N VAL A 322 6.29 0.16 9.95
CA VAL A 322 5.46 -0.14 8.77
C VAL A 322 6.39 -0.23 7.58
N LEU A 323 6.39 -1.34 6.85
CA LEU A 323 7.31 -1.54 5.73
C LEU A 323 6.66 -2.35 4.59
N THR A 324 7.04 -2.03 3.36
CA THR A 324 6.54 -2.68 2.15
C THR A 324 7.53 -2.57 1.01
N ASN A 325 7.26 -3.28 -0.07
CA ASN A 325 7.85 -3.02 -1.37
C ASN A 325 6.75 -2.86 -2.42
N GLY A 326 7.05 -2.21 -3.50
CA GLY A 326 6.12 -1.97 -4.59
C GLY A 326 6.80 -2.04 -5.95
N ALA A 327 5.99 -2.35 -6.98
CA ALA A 327 6.44 -2.38 -8.36
C ALA A 327 7.08 -1.04 -8.76
N GLY A 328 8.15 -1.13 -9.57
CA GLY A 328 8.86 0.06 -10.00
C GLY A 328 10.38 0.09 -9.84
N PHE A 329 11.17 -0.64 -9.02
CA PHE A 329 10.81 -1.20 -7.74
C PHE A 329 11.31 -0.30 -6.62
N ALA A 330 10.55 -0.23 -5.54
CA ALA A 330 10.99 0.47 -4.33
C ALA A 330 10.69 -0.36 -3.08
N TRP A 331 11.55 -0.22 -2.06
CA TRP A 331 11.38 -0.73 -0.69
C TRP A 331 11.27 0.46 0.23
N THR A 332 10.27 0.48 1.07
CA THR A 332 9.94 1.66 1.88
C THR A 332 9.56 1.26 3.30
N ALA A 333 9.92 2.09 4.28
CA ALA A 333 9.57 1.88 5.66
C ALA A 333 9.39 3.20 6.42
N ALA A 334 8.52 3.17 7.43
CA ALA A 334 8.39 4.23 8.43
C ALA A 334 8.45 3.65 9.84
N ILE A 335 9.04 4.40 10.78
CA ILE A 335 8.99 4.09 12.22
C ILE A 335 8.06 5.10 12.89
N ILE A 336 7.08 4.58 13.60
CA ILE A 336 6.03 5.33 14.28
C ILE A 336 6.11 5.03 15.78
N ARG A 337 6.07 6.05 16.61
CA ARG A 337 6.01 5.92 18.08
C ARG A 337 4.62 6.30 18.56
N HIS A 338 4.00 5.40 19.29
CA HIS A 338 2.71 5.56 19.95
C HIS A 338 2.78 6.14 21.35
#